data_d22952f2953e28adb7e8fb86b8d3be03
#
_entry.id   d22952f2953e28adb7e8fb86b8d3be03
#
_cell.length_a   1.000
_cell.length_b   1.000
_cell.length_c   1.000
_cell.angle_alpha   90.00
_cell.angle_beta   90.00
_cell.angle_gamma   90.00
#
_symmetry.space_group_name_H-M   'P 1'
#
loop_
_entity.id
_entity.type
_entity.pdbx_description
1 polymer ?
#
loop_
_entity_poly.entity_id
_entity_poly.type
_entity_poly.pdbx_seq_one_letter_code
_entity_poly.pdbx_strand_id
1 'polypeptide(L)'
;YQVNYYLHVPYLGKHMIYNYVASYMALKILGYIPKQLTSNDLPKRRLTTINYYDNILIDDYAHHPTEIASLYNTLKLSYPNRKINVIFQPHTYERTIHFKRQFKKVLKVFDKVYLLDVFTSKREKYNLNMQDKIDKYFKHFNKIEDLNVSKIKDYAEIWVFLGAGLANEILLNLINKEKM
;
A
#
# COMPACT_ATOMS: atom_id res chain seq x y z
N TYR A 1 -37.58 -18.56 -4.81
CA TYR A 1 -37.49 -17.45 -3.86
C TYR A 1 -36.11 -16.84 -3.98
N GLN A 2 -36.03 -15.55 -4.34
CA GLN A 2 -34.78 -14.79 -4.37
C GLN A 2 -34.59 -14.19 -2.96
N VAL A 3 -33.56 -14.63 -2.24
CA VAL A 3 -33.24 -14.09 -0.93
C VAL A 3 -32.11 -13.08 -1.09
N ASN A 4 -32.39 -11.82 -0.80
CA ASN A 4 -31.39 -10.76 -0.82
C ASN A 4 -30.73 -10.67 0.57
N TYR A 5 -29.40 -10.76 0.61
CA TYR A 5 -28.62 -10.55 1.80
C TYR A 5 -27.90 -9.19 1.72
N TYR A 6 -28.01 -8.41 2.78
CA TYR A 6 -27.25 -7.18 2.93
C TYR A 6 -26.09 -7.43 3.89
N LEU A 7 -24.86 -7.23 3.41
CA LEU A 7 -23.65 -7.34 4.22
C LEU A 7 -23.05 -5.94 4.39
N HIS A 8 -22.89 -5.51 5.64
CA HIS A 8 -22.08 -4.33 5.92
C HIS A 8 -20.61 -4.72 5.87
N VAL A 9 -19.84 -4.10 4.97
CA VAL A 9 -18.40 -4.34 4.82
C VAL A 9 -17.67 -3.11 5.32
N PRO A 10 -17.01 -3.17 6.49
CA PRO A 10 -16.38 -2.01 7.12
C PRO A 10 -15.03 -1.64 6.49
N TYR A 11 -14.80 -2.01 5.23
CA TYR A 11 -13.53 -1.89 4.56
C TYR A 11 -13.63 -1.04 3.31
N LEU A 12 -12.59 -0.23 3.06
CA LEU A 12 -12.43 0.50 1.81
C LEU A 12 -11.81 -0.40 0.74
N GLY A 13 -12.24 -0.18 -0.51
CA GLY A 13 -11.67 -0.86 -1.67
C GLY A 13 -12.38 -2.12 -2.11
N LYS A 14 -12.67 -2.16 -3.39
CA LYS A 14 -13.43 -3.24 -4.05
C LYS A 14 -12.84 -4.64 -3.81
N HIS A 15 -11.52 -4.76 -3.78
CA HIS A 15 -10.83 -6.03 -3.53
C HIS A 15 -11.06 -6.55 -2.10
N MET A 16 -11.15 -5.65 -1.12
CA MET A 16 -11.47 -6.04 0.27
C MET A 16 -12.91 -6.53 0.40
N ILE A 17 -13.83 -5.88 -0.32
CA ILE A 17 -15.24 -6.32 -0.38
C ILE A 17 -15.32 -7.74 -0.95
N TYR A 18 -14.64 -8.02 -2.06
CA TYR A 18 -14.64 -9.37 -2.65
C TYR A 18 -14.04 -10.42 -1.71
N ASN A 19 -12.93 -10.13 -1.06
CA ASN A 19 -12.31 -11.04 -0.09
C ASN A 19 -13.25 -11.33 1.09
N TYR A 20 -13.90 -10.30 1.61
CA TYR A 20 -14.87 -10.43 2.70
C TYR A 20 -16.06 -11.30 2.28
N VAL A 21 -16.68 -10.99 1.15
CA VAL A 21 -17.83 -11.77 0.64
C VAL A 21 -17.44 -13.22 0.37
N ALA A 22 -16.29 -13.47 -0.23
CA ALA A 22 -15.80 -14.83 -0.49
C ALA A 22 -15.58 -15.61 0.81
N SER A 23 -14.96 -15.01 1.82
CA SER A 23 -14.75 -15.63 3.13
C SER A 23 -16.08 -15.89 3.84
N TYR A 24 -17.00 -14.93 3.80
CA TYR A 24 -18.33 -15.05 4.38
C TYR A 24 -19.11 -16.21 3.76
N MET A 25 -19.11 -16.30 2.43
CA MET A 25 -19.80 -17.37 1.70
C MET A 25 -19.18 -18.74 1.97
N ALA A 26 -17.85 -18.82 2.00
CA ALA A 26 -17.14 -20.06 2.33
C ALA A 26 -17.54 -20.58 3.72
N LEU A 27 -17.56 -19.71 4.74
CA LEU A 27 -18.00 -20.09 6.09
C LEU A 27 -19.46 -20.55 6.11
N LYS A 28 -20.34 -19.86 5.39
CA LYS A 28 -21.76 -20.29 5.29
C LYS A 28 -21.93 -21.66 4.65
N ILE A 29 -21.19 -21.94 3.58
CA ILE A 29 -21.22 -23.26 2.90
C ILE A 29 -20.75 -24.36 3.86
N LEU A 30 -19.77 -24.06 4.73
CA LEU A 30 -19.27 -24.97 5.74
C LEU A 30 -20.18 -25.11 6.98
N GLY A 31 -21.35 -24.44 6.99
CA GLY A 31 -22.32 -24.50 8.08
C GLY A 31 -22.03 -23.57 9.26
N TYR A 32 -21.04 -22.67 9.14
CA TYR A 32 -20.77 -21.67 10.17
C TYR A 32 -21.65 -20.44 10.00
N ILE A 33 -21.98 -19.77 11.11
CA ILE A 33 -22.61 -18.45 11.11
C ILE A 33 -21.49 -17.41 11.29
N PRO A 34 -21.05 -16.74 10.21
CA PRO A 34 -19.96 -15.78 10.31
C PRO A 34 -20.40 -14.59 11.16
N LYS A 35 -19.55 -14.19 12.12
CA LYS A 35 -19.73 -12.93 12.82
C LYS A 35 -19.47 -11.77 11.86
N GLN A 36 -20.18 -10.67 12.08
CA GLN A 36 -19.87 -9.43 11.36
C GLN A 36 -18.49 -8.94 11.81
N LEU A 37 -17.57 -8.75 10.85
CA LEU A 37 -16.25 -8.22 11.14
C LEU A 37 -16.34 -6.71 11.41
N THR A 38 -15.43 -6.23 12.24
CA THR A 38 -15.21 -4.81 12.51
C THR A 38 -13.93 -4.33 11.82
N SER A 39 -13.71 -3.03 11.79
CA SER A 39 -12.46 -2.46 11.25
C SER A 39 -11.19 -2.95 11.97
N ASN A 40 -11.34 -3.40 13.24
CA ASN A 40 -10.22 -3.91 14.04
C ASN A 40 -9.82 -5.35 13.68
N ASP A 41 -10.63 -6.06 12.90
CA ASP A 41 -10.37 -7.44 12.47
C ASP A 41 -9.56 -7.52 11.17
N LEU A 42 -9.14 -6.38 10.62
CA LEU A 42 -8.30 -6.35 9.43
C LEU A 42 -6.88 -6.89 9.72
N PRO A 43 -6.33 -7.68 8.81
CA PRO A 43 -4.91 -7.97 8.84
C PRO A 43 -4.10 -6.68 8.84
N LYS A 44 -3.07 -6.61 9.68
CA LYS A 44 -2.13 -5.47 9.69
C LYS A 44 -1.61 -5.21 8.27
N ARG A 45 -1.30 -3.95 7.98
CA ARG A 45 -0.76 -3.51 6.68
C ARG A 45 -1.69 -3.78 5.50
N ARG A 46 -3.01 -3.62 5.72
CA ARG A 46 -4.05 -3.64 4.69
C ARG A 46 -4.87 -2.37 4.81
N LEU A 47 -4.46 -1.34 4.06
CA LEU A 47 -5.06 -0.01 4.07
C LEU A 47 -5.18 0.56 5.51
N THR A 48 -4.15 0.29 6.34
CA THR A 48 -4.11 0.79 7.72
C THR A 48 -3.94 2.30 7.67
N THR A 49 -4.92 3.02 8.22
CA THR A 49 -4.97 4.48 8.18
C THR A 49 -4.58 5.07 9.53
N ILE A 50 -3.70 6.05 9.52
CA ILE A 50 -3.19 6.74 10.71
C ILE A 50 -3.28 8.24 10.46
N ASN A 51 -3.93 8.97 11.37
CA ASN A 51 -3.91 10.43 11.35
C ASN A 51 -2.58 10.92 11.94
N TYR A 52 -1.92 11.82 11.23
CA TYR A 52 -0.62 12.36 11.59
C TYR A 52 -0.56 13.84 11.27
N TYR A 53 -0.81 14.71 12.27
CA TYR A 53 -1.09 16.14 12.07
C TYR A 53 -2.24 16.30 11.05
N ASP A 54 -2.07 17.15 10.05
CA ASP A 54 -3.05 17.33 8.97
C ASP A 54 -2.93 16.28 7.86
N ASN A 55 -2.00 15.33 7.98
CA ASN A 55 -1.79 14.27 7.02
C ASN A 55 -2.55 13.00 7.37
N ILE A 56 -2.74 12.18 6.35
CA ILE A 56 -3.20 10.80 6.48
C ILE A 56 -2.07 9.89 6.01
N LEU A 57 -1.57 9.05 6.92
CA LEU A 57 -0.58 8.02 6.59
C LEU A 57 -1.31 6.71 6.34
N ILE A 58 -0.95 6.04 5.26
CA ILE A 58 -1.53 4.75 4.85
C ILE A 58 -0.41 3.72 4.81
N ASP A 59 -0.56 2.63 5.55
CA ASP A 59 0.31 1.46 5.43
C ASP A 59 -0.40 0.35 4.66
N ASP A 60 0.20 -0.08 3.56
CA ASP A 60 -0.34 -1.18 2.76
C ASP A 60 0.76 -2.09 2.24
N TYR A 61 0.47 -3.39 2.23
CA TYR A 61 1.40 -4.41 1.77
C TYR A 61 1.43 -4.57 0.24
N ALA A 62 0.66 -3.78 -0.49
CA ALA A 62 0.58 -3.85 -1.95
C ALA A 62 1.97 -3.77 -2.59
N HIS A 63 2.28 -4.74 -3.43
CA HIS A 63 3.57 -4.89 -4.09
C HIS A 63 3.44 -5.45 -5.53
N HIS A 64 2.22 -5.50 -6.05
CA HIS A 64 1.92 -5.82 -7.44
C HIS A 64 1.23 -4.60 -8.10
N PRO A 65 1.48 -4.30 -9.40
CA PRO A 65 0.89 -3.12 -10.05
C PRO A 65 -0.63 -3.03 -9.95
N THR A 66 -1.33 -4.17 -10.02
CA THR A 66 -2.79 -4.23 -9.91
C THR A 66 -3.29 -3.84 -8.51
N GLU A 67 -2.57 -4.28 -7.47
CA GLU A 67 -2.88 -3.93 -6.08
C GLU A 67 -2.69 -2.43 -5.85
N ILE A 68 -1.56 -1.87 -6.33
CA ILE A 68 -1.24 -0.45 -6.24
C ILE A 68 -2.30 0.40 -6.97
N ALA A 69 -2.73 -0.02 -8.15
CA ALA A 69 -3.79 0.67 -8.90
C ALA A 69 -5.13 0.65 -8.13
N SER A 70 -5.49 -0.49 -7.56
CA SER A 70 -6.72 -0.63 -6.75
C SER A 70 -6.68 0.26 -5.52
N LEU A 71 -5.55 0.29 -4.82
CA LEU A 71 -5.34 1.15 -3.66
C LEU A 71 -5.44 2.62 -4.02
N TYR A 72 -4.73 3.07 -5.07
CA TYR A 72 -4.80 4.46 -5.53
C TYR A 72 -6.24 4.89 -5.84
N ASN A 73 -6.99 4.07 -6.59
CA ASN A 73 -8.38 4.36 -6.94
C ASN A 73 -9.26 4.47 -5.68
N THR A 74 -9.04 3.59 -4.70
CA THR A 74 -9.75 3.65 -3.42
C THR A 74 -9.47 4.96 -2.69
N LEU A 75 -8.19 5.35 -2.59
CA LEU A 75 -7.79 6.59 -1.92
C LEU A 75 -8.32 7.83 -2.66
N LYS A 76 -8.26 7.82 -3.99
CA LYS A 76 -8.74 8.96 -4.79
C LYS A 76 -10.26 9.16 -4.68
N LEU A 77 -11.02 8.08 -4.55
CA LEU A 77 -12.46 8.13 -4.28
C LEU A 77 -12.76 8.63 -2.86
N SER A 78 -11.98 8.19 -1.87
CA SER A 78 -12.19 8.59 -0.47
C SER A 78 -11.71 10.01 -0.18
N TYR A 79 -10.69 10.49 -0.91
CA TYR A 79 -10.04 11.77 -0.68
C TYR A 79 -9.80 12.52 -2.01
N PRO A 80 -10.86 12.94 -2.73
CA PRO A 80 -10.76 13.44 -4.11
C PRO A 80 -9.87 14.69 -4.25
N ASN A 81 -9.82 15.53 -3.22
CA ASN A 81 -9.14 16.82 -3.24
C ASN A 81 -7.75 16.80 -2.59
N ARG A 82 -7.30 15.65 -2.07
CA ARG A 82 -5.98 15.56 -1.45
C ARG A 82 -4.95 15.01 -2.44
N LYS A 83 -3.73 15.52 -2.33
CA LYS A 83 -2.57 14.93 -3.01
C LYS A 83 -2.22 13.60 -2.36
N ILE A 84 -1.80 12.66 -3.18
CA ILE A 84 -1.45 11.30 -2.75
C ILE A 84 0.00 11.04 -3.15
N ASN A 85 0.89 11.02 -2.17
CA ASN A 85 2.30 10.70 -2.34
C ASN A 85 2.54 9.24 -1.96
N VAL A 86 3.53 8.62 -2.57
CA VAL A 86 3.86 7.22 -2.27
C VAL A 86 5.35 7.04 -1.99
N ILE A 87 5.64 6.29 -0.93
CA ILE A 87 6.95 5.72 -0.62
C ILE A 87 6.83 4.23 -0.94
N PHE A 88 7.46 3.79 -2.01
CA PHE A 88 7.31 2.44 -2.53
C PHE A 88 8.60 1.64 -2.45
N GLN A 89 8.50 0.47 -1.85
CA GLN A 89 9.56 -0.54 -1.89
C GLN A 89 9.19 -1.68 -2.82
N PRO A 90 9.85 -1.81 -3.98
CA PRO A 90 9.65 -2.97 -4.85
C PRO A 90 10.07 -4.27 -4.13
N HIS A 91 9.40 -5.37 -4.45
CA HIS A 91 9.70 -6.67 -3.86
C HIS A 91 10.20 -7.65 -4.92
N THR A 92 11.42 -8.13 -4.76
CA THR A 92 12.23 -8.99 -5.63
C THR A 92 12.61 -8.34 -6.98
N TYR A 93 13.85 -8.59 -7.42
CA TYR A 93 14.36 -8.09 -8.70
C TYR A 93 13.58 -8.67 -9.88
N GLU A 94 13.32 -9.98 -9.85
CA GLU A 94 12.61 -10.68 -10.91
C GLU A 94 11.24 -10.05 -11.18
N ARG A 95 10.42 -9.89 -10.15
CA ARG A 95 9.09 -9.27 -10.25
C ARG A 95 9.19 -7.83 -10.74
N THR A 96 10.11 -7.06 -10.16
CA THR A 96 10.27 -5.64 -10.49
C THR A 96 10.65 -5.46 -11.95
N ILE A 97 11.55 -6.27 -12.47
CA ILE A 97 11.96 -6.24 -13.88
C ILE A 97 10.84 -6.73 -14.79
N HIS A 98 10.17 -7.82 -14.43
CA HIS A 98 9.08 -8.39 -15.22
C HIS A 98 7.93 -7.38 -15.38
N PHE A 99 7.52 -6.72 -14.31
CA PHE A 99 6.41 -5.77 -14.32
C PHE A 99 6.85 -4.29 -14.42
N LYS A 100 8.09 -3.98 -14.80
CA LYS A 100 8.62 -2.60 -14.78
C LYS A 100 7.77 -1.59 -15.54
N ARG A 101 7.16 -1.98 -16.68
CA ARG A 101 6.29 -1.09 -17.46
C ARG A 101 4.98 -0.81 -16.72
N GLN A 102 4.39 -1.82 -16.12
CA GLN A 102 3.16 -1.71 -15.33
C GLN A 102 3.40 -0.88 -14.06
N PHE A 103 4.51 -1.14 -13.34
CA PHE A 103 4.91 -0.31 -12.19
C PHE A 103 5.08 1.15 -12.60
N LYS A 104 5.81 1.43 -13.68
CA LYS A 104 6.00 2.81 -14.16
C LYS A 104 4.66 3.48 -14.48
N LYS A 105 3.71 2.76 -15.07
CA LYS A 105 2.38 3.28 -15.40
C LYS A 105 1.57 3.60 -14.14
N VAL A 106 1.52 2.67 -13.18
CA VAL A 106 0.70 2.84 -11.98
C VAL A 106 1.30 3.83 -10.99
N LEU A 107 2.62 3.93 -10.90
CA LEU A 107 3.26 4.89 -10.00
C LEU A 107 3.13 6.34 -10.49
N LYS A 108 3.07 6.58 -11.79
CA LYS A 108 2.91 7.92 -12.37
C LYS A 108 1.61 8.64 -12.01
N VAL A 109 0.61 7.94 -11.47
CA VAL A 109 -0.66 8.57 -11.09
C VAL A 109 -0.58 9.27 -9.73
N PHE A 110 0.42 8.95 -8.92
CA PHE A 110 0.69 9.59 -7.64
C PHE A 110 1.33 10.97 -7.84
N ASP A 111 1.05 11.91 -6.94
CA ASP A 111 1.58 13.27 -7.03
C ASP A 111 3.10 13.31 -6.85
N LYS A 112 3.62 12.53 -5.89
CA LYS A 112 5.06 12.29 -5.72
C LYS A 112 5.31 10.82 -5.45
N VAL A 113 6.42 10.32 -5.99
CA VAL A 113 6.86 8.94 -5.83
C VAL A 113 8.29 8.93 -5.30
N TYR A 114 8.50 8.23 -4.20
CA TYR A 114 9.80 7.98 -3.60
C TYR A 114 10.07 6.47 -3.61
N LEU A 115 11.17 6.06 -4.21
CA LEU A 115 11.54 4.67 -4.34
C LEU A 115 12.62 4.29 -3.34
N LEU A 116 12.40 3.16 -2.69
CA LEU A 116 13.43 2.43 -1.95
C LEU A 116 14.08 1.39 -2.86
N ASP A 117 15.25 0.93 -2.46
CA ASP A 117 15.89 -0.24 -3.07
C ASP A 117 14.97 -1.46 -2.98
N VAL A 118 15.17 -2.38 -3.92
CA VAL A 118 14.37 -3.60 -3.98
C VAL A 118 14.56 -4.41 -2.70
N PHE A 119 13.44 -4.73 -2.05
CA PHE A 119 13.45 -5.68 -0.94
C PHE A 119 13.69 -7.10 -1.46
N THR A 120 14.80 -7.68 -1.05
CA THR A 120 15.16 -9.06 -1.41
C THR A 120 14.59 -10.03 -0.39
N SER A 121 13.98 -11.11 -0.87
CA SER A 121 13.54 -12.21 0.00
C SER A 121 14.72 -13.06 0.44
N LYS A 122 14.50 -13.96 1.41
CA LYS A 122 15.54 -14.96 1.81
C LYS A 122 16.08 -15.80 0.64
N ARG A 123 15.34 -15.86 -0.48
CA ARG A 123 15.70 -16.65 -1.67
C ARG A 123 16.49 -15.85 -2.70
N GLU A 124 16.53 -14.54 -2.57
CA GLU A 124 17.17 -13.63 -3.53
C GLU A 124 18.15 -12.73 -2.79
N LYS A 125 19.44 -12.81 -3.14
CA LYS A 125 20.47 -11.94 -2.54
C LYS A 125 20.46 -10.56 -3.19
N TYR A 126 20.89 -9.55 -2.44
CA TYR A 126 21.12 -8.22 -2.99
C TYR A 126 22.09 -8.29 -4.18
N ASN A 127 21.71 -7.61 -5.27
CA ASN A 127 22.48 -7.60 -6.52
C ASN A 127 22.57 -6.18 -7.06
N LEU A 128 23.76 -5.58 -6.91
CA LEU A 128 24.01 -4.19 -7.31
C LEU A 128 23.71 -3.95 -8.80
N ASN A 129 24.11 -4.87 -9.69
CA ASN A 129 23.86 -4.72 -11.12
C ASN A 129 22.36 -4.72 -11.48
N MET A 130 21.57 -5.50 -10.74
CA MET A 130 20.11 -5.52 -10.92
C MET A 130 19.47 -4.25 -10.36
N GLN A 131 19.93 -3.78 -9.20
CA GLN A 131 19.50 -2.52 -8.60
C GLN A 131 19.78 -1.35 -9.53
N ASP A 132 20.97 -1.24 -10.07
CA ASP A 132 21.36 -0.19 -11.04
C ASP A 132 20.47 -0.18 -12.29
N LYS A 133 20.10 -1.36 -12.81
CA LYS A 133 19.19 -1.46 -13.96
C LYS A 133 17.80 -0.93 -13.62
N ILE A 134 17.31 -1.24 -12.42
CA ILE A 134 16.01 -0.76 -11.93
C ILE A 134 16.05 0.74 -11.73
N ASP A 135 17.08 1.25 -11.10
CA ASP A 135 17.27 2.69 -10.86
C ASP A 135 17.33 3.49 -12.16
N LYS A 136 18.09 3.02 -13.13
CA LYS A 136 18.13 3.62 -14.47
C LYS A 136 16.76 3.63 -15.15
N TYR A 137 15.98 2.57 -14.97
CA TYR A 137 14.64 2.49 -15.56
C TYR A 137 13.64 3.44 -14.87
N PHE A 138 13.76 3.60 -13.55
CA PHE A 138 12.87 4.43 -12.74
C PHE A 138 13.44 5.81 -12.39
N LYS A 139 14.51 6.25 -13.08
CA LYS A 139 15.23 7.52 -12.84
C LYS A 139 14.37 8.79 -12.83
N HIS A 140 13.10 8.70 -13.25
CA HIS A 140 12.14 9.82 -13.23
C HIS A 140 11.37 9.94 -11.91
N PHE A 141 11.51 8.97 -11.02
CA PHE A 141 10.98 9.04 -9.66
C PHE A 141 12.08 9.45 -8.69
N ASN A 142 11.69 10.04 -7.58
CA ASN A 142 12.65 10.42 -6.55
C ASN A 142 13.18 9.18 -5.82
N LYS A 143 14.40 9.26 -5.33
CA LYS A 143 14.94 8.29 -4.37
C LYS A 143 14.46 8.65 -2.97
N ILE A 144 14.42 7.65 -2.07
CA ILE A 144 13.98 7.90 -0.69
C ILE A 144 14.91 8.87 0.04
N GLU A 145 16.18 8.90 -0.31
CA GLU A 145 17.18 9.80 0.25
C GLU A 145 16.88 11.29 -0.04
N ASP A 146 16.10 11.56 -1.10
CA ASP A 146 15.65 12.92 -1.45
C ASP A 146 14.50 13.40 -0.55
N LEU A 147 13.90 12.51 0.25
CA LEU A 147 12.79 12.83 1.12
C LEU A 147 13.27 13.13 2.54
N ASN A 148 13.07 14.35 2.98
CA ASN A 148 13.14 14.64 4.40
C ASN A 148 11.86 14.18 5.10
N VAL A 149 11.88 12.93 5.62
CA VAL A 149 10.72 12.28 6.25
C VAL A 149 10.17 13.08 7.43
N SER A 150 11.02 13.79 8.19
CA SER A 150 10.56 14.60 9.32
C SER A 150 9.70 15.80 8.91
N LYS A 151 9.79 16.24 7.66
CA LYS A 151 8.96 17.32 7.12
C LYS A 151 7.58 16.86 6.63
N ILE A 152 7.27 15.58 6.67
CA ILE A 152 5.94 15.09 6.29
C ILE A 152 4.85 15.77 7.11
N LYS A 153 5.11 16.05 8.39
CA LYS A 153 4.18 16.76 9.29
C LYS A 153 3.75 18.16 8.79
N ASP A 154 4.57 18.80 7.95
CA ASP A 154 4.35 20.16 7.48
C ASP A 154 3.38 20.23 6.29
N TYR A 155 2.84 19.09 5.84
CA TYR A 155 1.90 18.98 4.73
C TYR A 155 0.48 18.67 5.22
N ALA A 156 -0.49 18.76 4.32
CA ALA A 156 -1.87 18.33 4.52
C ALA A 156 -2.25 17.33 3.41
N GLU A 157 -1.47 16.28 3.26
CA GLU A 157 -1.49 15.34 2.13
C GLU A 157 -1.71 13.90 2.60
N ILE A 158 -1.87 12.98 1.67
CA ILE A 158 -1.87 11.54 1.95
C ILE A 158 -0.49 10.99 1.62
N TRP A 159 0.06 10.23 2.54
CA TRP A 159 1.34 9.54 2.38
C TRP A 159 1.14 8.04 2.49
N VAL A 160 1.42 7.34 1.41
CA VAL A 160 1.20 5.90 1.28
C VAL A 160 2.54 5.18 1.38
N PHE A 161 2.67 4.28 2.33
CA PHE A 161 3.84 3.45 2.56
C PHE A 161 3.56 2.06 2.01
N LEU A 162 4.16 1.73 0.86
CA LEU A 162 3.89 0.51 0.11
C LEU A 162 5.06 -0.45 0.09
N GLY A 163 4.77 -1.73 0.29
CA GLY A 163 5.73 -2.81 0.13
C GLY A 163 5.97 -3.65 1.36
N ALA A 164 6.81 -4.68 1.23
CA ALA A 164 6.96 -5.73 2.24
C ALA A 164 7.97 -5.45 3.36
N GLY A 165 8.80 -4.40 3.23
CA GLY A 165 9.97 -4.18 4.10
C GLY A 165 10.06 -2.79 4.70
N LEU A 166 11.15 -2.08 4.38
CA LEU A 166 11.56 -0.80 5.00
C LEU A 166 10.52 0.33 4.91
N ALA A 167 9.62 0.32 3.94
CA ALA A 167 8.57 1.34 3.85
C ALA A 167 7.73 1.41 5.14
N ASN A 168 7.38 0.26 5.72
CA ASN A 168 6.68 0.21 7.01
C ASN A 168 7.57 0.66 8.18
N GLU A 169 8.86 0.34 8.16
CA GLU A 169 9.80 0.78 9.21
C GLU A 169 9.94 2.31 9.21
N ILE A 170 10.00 2.95 8.05
CA ILE A 170 10.01 4.41 7.92
C ILE A 170 8.75 5.01 8.54
N LEU A 171 7.58 4.43 8.27
CA LEU A 171 6.32 4.86 8.88
C LEU A 171 6.36 4.73 10.40
N LEU A 172 6.76 3.58 10.93
CA LEU A 172 6.81 3.34 12.37
C LEU A 172 7.80 4.29 13.06
N ASN A 173 8.96 4.54 12.46
CA ASN A 173 9.95 5.49 12.97
C ASN A 173 9.42 6.92 12.98
N LEU A 174 8.65 7.31 11.96
CA LEU A 174 8.01 8.63 11.89
C LEU A 174 7.04 8.84 13.06
N ILE A 175 6.20 7.83 13.33
CA ILE A 175 5.17 7.90 14.39
C ILE A 175 5.80 7.82 15.78
N ASN A 176 6.83 6.99 15.97
CA ASN A 176 7.44 6.77 17.28
C ASN A 176 8.33 7.92 17.75
N LYS A 177 8.96 8.68 16.83
CA LYS A 177 9.78 9.85 17.19
C LYS A 177 9.01 10.96 17.90
N GLU A 178 7.69 10.94 17.86
CA GLU A 178 6.84 11.94 18.50
C GLU A 178 6.25 11.48 19.85
N LYS A 179 6.46 10.21 20.21
CA LYS A 179 6.03 9.69 21.50
C LYS A 179 7.10 9.82 22.60
N MET A 180 8.28 10.31 22.22
CA MET A 180 9.38 10.65 23.14
C MET A 180 9.48 12.17 23.35
#